data_5b53880f2fdd8e735f1b4f3aea3a68b9
#
_entry.id   5b53880f2fdd8e735f1b4f3aea3a68b9
#
_cell.length_a   1.000
_cell.length_b   1.000
_cell.length_c   1.000
_cell.angle_alpha   90.00
_cell.angle_beta   90.00
_cell.angle_gamma   90.00
#
_symmetry.space_group_name_H-M   'P 1'
#
loop_
_entity.id
_entity.type
_entity.pdbx_description
1 polymer ?
#
loop_
_entity_poly.entity_id
_entity_poly.type
_entity_poly.pdbx_seq_one_letter_code
_entity_poly.pdbx_strand_id
1 'polypeptide(L)'
;NGTTNFILTLMERDNLDFEEALKIAQNLGYVEANAALDLDGYDAAHKIYILTMNAFGTFFDFDKIKCTGIRNVTKKDMDYAKKLGYRIKLIATSKKLENGLGIDVSPTLVPMSEIVGNVMDAYNVVEITCDYLENVLFYGKGAGRYVTASAVVADIIKTAKKDVWTHDYDYTEDVYPITSSKYYVRSEQPLNLNYDEYYSFGEDHIYITDKVELKDLEDALKDTPATYFKVRS
;
A
#
# COMPACT_ATOMS: atom_id res chain seq x y z
N ASN A 1 5.92 -3.42 -2.33
CA ASN A 1 6.18 -4.25 -3.52
C ASN A 1 6.95 -3.44 -4.56
N GLY A 2 8.12 -3.97 -5.01
CA GLY A 2 9.01 -3.27 -5.95
C GLY A 2 8.39 -3.07 -7.33
N THR A 3 7.64 -4.05 -7.83
CA THR A 3 6.97 -4.00 -9.15
C THR A 3 5.93 -2.89 -9.20
N THR A 4 5.04 -2.83 -8.22
CA THR A 4 3.99 -1.80 -8.15
C THR A 4 4.58 -0.41 -7.92
N ASN A 5 5.60 -0.30 -7.05
CA ASN A 5 6.28 0.98 -6.84
C ASN A 5 7.00 1.47 -8.11
N PHE A 6 7.60 0.56 -8.89
CA PHE A 6 8.24 0.91 -10.15
C PHE A 6 7.22 1.44 -11.18
N ILE A 7 6.07 0.76 -11.33
CA ILE A 7 4.99 1.20 -12.23
C ILE A 7 4.47 2.58 -11.82
N LEU A 8 4.12 2.77 -10.54
CA LEU A 8 3.64 4.06 -10.04
C LEU A 8 4.70 5.17 -10.18
N THR A 9 6.00 4.83 -10.04
CA THR A 9 7.10 5.77 -10.28
C THR A 9 7.17 6.20 -11.75
N LEU A 10 7.01 5.27 -12.70
CA LEU A 10 6.98 5.59 -14.13
C LEU A 10 5.77 6.48 -14.48
N MET A 11 4.59 6.15 -13.96
CA MET A 11 3.39 6.96 -14.16
C MET A 11 3.60 8.41 -13.71
N GLU A 12 4.19 8.62 -12.52
CA GLU A 12 4.42 9.95 -11.97
C GLU A 12 5.54 10.70 -12.70
N ARG A 13 6.71 10.04 -12.90
CA ARG A 13 7.92 10.68 -13.41
C ARG A 13 7.84 10.98 -14.89
N ASP A 14 7.38 9.99 -15.66
CA ASP A 14 7.39 10.02 -17.12
C ASP A 14 6.01 10.40 -17.69
N ASN A 15 5.04 10.70 -16.79
CA ASN A 15 3.68 11.13 -17.12
C ASN A 15 2.95 10.14 -18.02
N LEU A 16 3.06 8.85 -17.71
CA LEU A 16 2.49 7.72 -18.47
C LEU A 16 1.15 7.30 -17.90
N ASP A 17 0.32 6.67 -18.73
CA ASP A 17 -0.82 5.92 -18.22
C ASP A 17 -0.37 4.55 -17.66
N PHE A 18 -1.31 3.85 -17.01
CA PHE A 18 -1.02 2.58 -16.35
C PHE A 18 -0.52 1.51 -17.33
N GLU A 19 -1.14 1.39 -18.50
CA GLU A 19 -0.81 0.35 -19.49
C GLU A 19 0.56 0.61 -20.14
N GLU A 20 0.89 1.88 -20.41
CA GLU A 20 2.21 2.28 -20.91
C GLU A 20 3.30 1.97 -19.88
N ALA A 21 3.09 2.35 -18.62
CA ALA A 21 4.03 2.08 -17.54
C ALA A 21 4.21 0.57 -17.29
N LEU A 22 3.12 -0.20 -17.32
CA LEU A 22 3.13 -1.65 -17.21
C LEU A 22 3.96 -2.30 -18.32
N LYS A 23 3.75 -1.89 -19.57
CA LYS A 23 4.49 -2.41 -20.73
C LYS A 23 6.00 -2.14 -20.63
N ILE A 24 6.39 -0.95 -20.19
CA ILE A 24 7.80 -0.61 -19.95
C ILE A 24 8.38 -1.50 -18.85
N ALA A 25 7.67 -1.66 -17.74
CA ALA A 25 8.09 -2.50 -16.63
C ALA A 25 8.26 -3.97 -17.04
N GLN A 26 7.37 -4.50 -17.90
CA GLN A 26 7.49 -5.83 -18.49
C GLN A 26 8.73 -5.97 -19.38
N ASN A 27 8.96 -5.01 -20.28
CA ASN A 27 10.11 -5.01 -21.18
C ASN A 27 11.45 -4.95 -20.43
N LEU A 28 11.48 -4.30 -19.28
CA LEU A 28 12.65 -4.20 -18.41
C LEU A 28 12.81 -5.39 -17.45
N GLY A 29 11.86 -6.35 -17.46
CA GLY A 29 11.92 -7.55 -16.63
C GLY A 29 11.56 -7.32 -15.15
N TYR A 30 10.93 -6.20 -14.81
CA TYR A 30 10.39 -5.94 -13.47
C TYR A 30 9.04 -6.60 -13.21
N VAL A 31 8.36 -7.03 -14.28
CA VAL A 31 7.03 -7.64 -14.23
C VAL A 31 7.08 -8.99 -14.93
N GLU A 32 6.69 -10.04 -14.26
CA GLU A 32 6.53 -11.36 -14.85
C GLU A 32 5.30 -11.42 -15.77
N ALA A 33 5.23 -12.48 -16.61
CA ALA A 33 4.10 -12.67 -17.53
C ALA A 33 2.74 -12.72 -16.78
N ASN A 34 2.72 -13.22 -15.55
CA ASN A 34 1.56 -13.19 -14.67
C ASN A 34 1.79 -12.19 -13.52
N ALA A 35 1.53 -10.92 -13.79
CA ALA A 35 1.68 -9.85 -12.83
C ALA A 35 0.50 -9.70 -11.85
N ALA A 36 -0.50 -10.57 -11.92
CA ALA A 36 -1.73 -10.40 -11.14
C ALA A 36 -1.46 -10.30 -9.63
N LEU A 37 -0.56 -11.15 -9.09
CA LEU A 37 -0.21 -11.11 -7.66
C LEU A 37 0.36 -9.76 -7.23
N ASP A 38 1.18 -9.13 -8.07
CA ASP A 38 1.73 -7.81 -7.79
C ASP A 38 0.65 -6.72 -7.94
N LEU A 39 0.02 -6.68 -9.14
CA LEU A 39 -0.89 -5.60 -9.52
C LEU A 39 -2.17 -5.56 -8.69
N ASP A 40 -2.63 -6.72 -8.24
CA ASP A 40 -3.83 -6.87 -7.40
C ASP A 40 -3.50 -6.76 -5.90
N GLY A 41 -2.19 -6.63 -5.54
CA GLY A 41 -1.73 -6.35 -4.18
C GLY A 41 -1.48 -7.58 -3.32
N TYR A 42 -1.70 -8.79 -3.83
CA TYR A 42 -1.54 -10.05 -3.05
C TYR A 42 -0.11 -10.30 -2.60
N ASP A 43 0.90 -9.93 -3.40
CA ASP A 43 2.30 -10.03 -2.98
C ASP A 43 2.57 -9.14 -1.74
N ALA A 44 2.02 -7.93 -1.71
CA ALA A 44 2.09 -7.07 -0.54
C ALA A 44 1.31 -7.65 0.65
N ALA A 45 0.16 -8.31 0.39
CA ALA A 45 -0.61 -9.00 1.42
C ALA A 45 0.17 -10.18 2.04
N HIS A 46 0.87 -10.99 1.24
CA HIS A 46 1.73 -12.06 1.76
C HIS A 46 2.86 -11.50 2.65
N LYS A 47 3.46 -10.39 2.23
CA LYS A 47 4.54 -9.74 3.01
C LYS A 47 4.04 -9.19 4.33
N ILE A 48 2.92 -8.47 4.32
CA ILE A 48 2.36 -7.93 5.57
C ILE A 48 1.86 -9.05 6.48
N TYR A 49 1.34 -10.16 5.95
CA TYR A 49 0.99 -11.34 6.71
C TYR A 49 2.16 -11.85 7.54
N ILE A 50 3.31 -12.10 6.88
CA ILE A 50 4.53 -12.59 7.55
C ILE A 50 5.05 -11.56 8.56
N LEU A 51 5.10 -10.28 8.19
CA LEU A 51 5.57 -9.23 9.08
C LEU A 51 4.68 -9.08 10.32
N THR A 52 3.36 -9.18 10.15
CA THR A 52 2.39 -9.11 11.24
C THR A 52 2.54 -10.28 12.19
N MET A 53 2.68 -11.50 11.66
CA MET A 53 2.93 -12.68 12.49
C MET A 53 4.19 -12.51 13.34
N ASN A 54 5.27 -12.02 12.74
CA ASN A 54 6.53 -11.79 13.47
C ASN A 54 6.41 -10.65 14.49
N ALA A 55 5.70 -9.58 14.17
CA ALA A 55 5.58 -8.41 15.04
C ALA A 55 4.69 -8.66 16.26
N PHE A 56 3.60 -9.39 16.07
CA PHE A 56 2.59 -9.61 17.12
C PHE A 56 2.57 -11.03 17.70
N GLY A 57 3.39 -11.95 17.18
CA GLY A 57 3.50 -13.31 17.68
C GLY A 57 2.22 -14.12 17.56
N THR A 58 1.45 -13.96 16.48
CA THR A 58 0.15 -14.60 16.32
C THR A 58 -0.11 -15.07 14.90
N PHE A 59 -0.90 -16.13 14.76
CA PHE A 59 -1.48 -16.53 13.48
C PHE A 59 -2.83 -15.86 13.25
N PHE A 60 -3.21 -15.74 12.00
CA PHE A 60 -4.53 -15.25 11.60
C PHE A 60 -4.89 -15.75 10.19
N ASP A 61 -6.15 -15.60 9.81
CA ASP A 61 -6.66 -16.04 8.52
C ASP A 61 -6.24 -15.04 7.42
N PHE A 62 -5.43 -15.49 6.48
CA PHE A 62 -4.95 -14.69 5.36
C PHE A 62 -6.09 -14.17 4.47
N ASP A 63 -7.13 -14.96 4.26
CA ASP A 63 -8.24 -14.61 3.37
C ASP A 63 -9.10 -13.45 3.91
N LYS A 64 -8.91 -13.08 5.17
CA LYS A 64 -9.55 -11.91 5.78
C LYS A 64 -8.84 -10.59 5.47
N ILE A 65 -7.65 -10.60 4.88
CA ILE A 65 -6.95 -9.37 4.50
C ILE A 65 -7.67 -8.71 3.32
N LYS A 66 -8.22 -7.52 3.55
CA LYS A 66 -8.78 -6.72 2.45
C LYS A 66 -7.64 -6.23 1.57
N CYS A 67 -7.68 -6.61 0.29
CA CYS A 67 -6.62 -6.30 -0.66
C CYS A 67 -7.19 -5.56 -1.87
N THR A 68 -6.64 -4.39 -2.16
CA THR A 68 -6.95 -3.59 -3.35
C THR A 68 -5.64 -3.24 -4.05
N GLY A 69 -5.53 -3.62 -5.31
CA GLY A 69 -4.35 -3.36 -6.14
C GLY A 69 -4.33 -1.99 -6.80
N ILE A 70 -3.37 -1.81 -7.73
CA ILE A 70 -3.11 -0.50 -8.36
C ILE A 70 -3.78 -0.33 -9.73
N ARG A 71 -4.55 -1.30 -10.24
CA ARG A 71 -5.11 -1.27 -11.59
C ARG A 71 -6.04 -0.08 -11.86
N ASN A 72 -6.69 0.43 -10.82
CA ASN A 72 -7.63 1.54 -10.92
C ASN A 72 -6.97 2.91 -10.72
N VAL A 73 -5.66 2.96 -10.50
CA VAL A 73 -4.91 4.22 -10.42
C VAL A 73 -4.74 4.78 -11.81
N THR A 74 -5.25 5.98 -12.04
CA THR A 74 -5.17 6.65 -13.34
C THR A 74 -4.09 7.73 -13.34
N LYS A 75 -3.64 8.12 -14.54
CA LYS A 75 -2.75 9.27 -14.73
C LYS A 75 -3.33 10.55 -14.11
N LYS A 76 -4.64 10.78 -14.26
CA LYS A 76 -5.30 11.94 -13.64
C LYS A 76 -5.12 11.93 -12.12
N ASP A 77 -5.29 10.77 -11.47
CA ASP A 77 -5.12 10.64 -10.02
C ASP A 77 -3.68 10.92 -9.60
N MET A 78 -2.68 10.45 -10.38
CA MET A 78 -1.26 10.75 -10.12
C MET A 78 -0.97 12.25 -10.23
N ASP A 79 -1.50 12.92 -11.26
CA ASP A 79 -1.31 14.36 -11.46
C ASP A 79 -1.97 15.19 -10.35
N TYR A 80 -3.16 14.81 -9.92
CA TYR A 80 -3.87 15.51 -8.84
C TYR A 80 -3.21 15.26 -7.48
N ALA A 81 -2.87 14.02 -7.17
CA ALA A 81 -2.12 13.71 -5.95
C ALA A 81 -0.84 14.56 -5.85
N LYS A 82 -0.08 14.65 -6.95
CA LYS A 82 1.14 15.46 -7.01
C LYS A 82 0.88 16.95 -6.78
N LYS A 83 -0.17 17.52 -7.38
CA LYS A 83 -0.56 18.93 -7.16
C LYS A 83 -0.95 19.21 -5.72
N LEU A 84 -1.50 18.22 -5.02
CA LEU A 84 -1.90 18.29 -3.61
C LEU A 84 -0.76 17.97 -2.64
N GLY A 85 0.47 17.69 -3.13
CA GLY A 85 1.63 17.38 -2.28
C GLY A 85 1.70 15.92 -1.84
N TYR A 86 1.01 15.02 -2.54
CA TYR A 86 0.97 13.59 -2.25
C TYR A 86 1.57 12.77 -3.38
N ARG A 87 1.94 11.52 -3.06
CA ARG A 87 2.21 10.44 -4.01
C ARG A 87 1.32 9.25 -3.75
N ILE A 88 0.85 8.61 -4.81
CA ILE A 88 0.11 7.36 -4.67
C ILE A 88 1.10 6.21 -4.56
N LYS A 89 0.98 5.43 -3.49
CA LYS A 89 1.77 4.23 -3.20
C LYS A 89 0.85 3.06 -2.88
N LEU A 90 1.26 1.83 -3.19
CA LEU A 90 0.59 0.65 -2.65
C LEU A 90 1.12 0.40 -1.24
N ILE A 91 0.27 0.60 -0.26
CA ILE A 91 0.61 0.47 1.16
C ILE A 91 -0.09 -0.75 1.75
N ALA A 92 0.68 -1.63 2.37
CA ALA A 92 0.18 -2.68 3.25
C ALA A 92 0.35 -2.21 4.69
N THR A 93 -0.73 -2.21 5.45
CA THR A 93 -0.75 -1.72 6.84
C THR A 93 -1.22 -2.81 7.78
N SER A 94 -0.56 -2.93 8.92
CA SER A 94 -1.00 -3.76 10.03
C SER A 94 -0.87 -3.00 11.35
N LYS A 95 -1.89 -3.12 12.20
CA LYS A 95 -1.90 -2.52 13.53
C LYS A 95 -2.68 -3.37 14.52
N LYS A 96 -2.28 -3.34 15.79
CA LYS A 96 -3.06 -3.93 16.87
C LYS A 96 -4.30 -3.08 17.15
N LEU A 97 -5.44 -3.73 17.29
CA LEU A 97 -6.71 -3.17 17.72
C LEU A 97 -7.09 -3.76 19.09
N GLU A 98 -8.08 -3.19 19.73
CA GLU A 98 -8.60 -3.73 21.02
C GLU A 98 -9.13 -5.17 20.88
N ASN A 99 -9.70 -5.49 19.74
CA ASN A 99 -10.40 -6.76 19.48
C ASN A 99 -9.73 -7.64 18.41
N GLY A 100 -8.45 -7.39 18.09
CA GLY A 100 -7.73 -8.16 17.08
C GLY A 100 -6.71 -7.37 16.31
N LEU A 101 -6.57 -7.63 15.01
CA LEU A 101 -5.62 -7.00 14.10
C LEU A 101 -6.36 -6.20 13.02
N GLY A 102 -5.95 -4.95 12.80
CA GLY A 102 -6.35 -4.18 11.64
C GLY A 102 -5.36 -4.39 10.51
N ILE A 103 -5.79 -4.99 9.38
CA ILE A 103 -4.89 -5.27 8.25
C ILE A 103 -5.58 -4.95 6.94
N ASP A 104 -4.90 -4.22 6.06
CA ASP A 104 -5.32 -4.05 4.67
C ASP A 104 -4.16 -3.70 3.74
N VAL A 105 -4.43 -3.85 2.44
CA VAL A 105 -3.53 -3.44 1.35
C VAL A 105 -4.32 -2.57 0.38
N SER A 106 -3.86 -1.35 0.14
CA SER A 106 -4.57 -0.43 -0.76
C SER A 106 -3.66 0.66 -1.35
N PRO A 107 -3.99 1.19 -2.53
CA PRO A 107 -3.42 2.44 -3.00
C PRO A 107 -3.73 3.55 -1.99
N THR A 108 -2.70 4.30 -1.63
CA THR A 108 -2.79 5.31 -0.57
C THR A 108 -2.03 6.56 -1.00
N LEU A 109 -2.63 7.73 -0.82
CA LEU A 109 -1.95 9.02 -0.93
C LEU A 109 -1.04 9.19 0.27
N VAL A 110 0.25 9.30 0.02
CA VAL A 110 1.30 9.49 1.04
C VAL A 110 1.88 10.89 0.86
N PRO A 111 1.95 11.72 1.92
CA PRO A 111 2.55 13.06 1.83
C PRO A 111 3.98 13.01 1.26
N MET A 112 4.31 13.94 0.35
CA MET A 112 5.66 14.06 -0.19
C MET A 112 6.70 14.49 0.86
N SER A 113 6.27 15.00 1.99
CA SER A 113 7.12 15.30 3.14
C SER A 113 7.59 14.07 3.90
N GLU A 114 6.90 12.92 3.73
CA GLU A 114 7.26 11.68 4.40
C GLU A 114 8.29 10.86 3.60
N ILE A 115 9.15 10.13 4.32
CA ILE A 115 10.17 9.26 3.70
C ILE A 115 9.52 8.18 2.84
N VAL A 116 8.42 7.59 3.31
CA VAL A 116 7.67 6.54 2.60
C VAL A 116 7.18 7.02 1.23
N GLY A 117 6.72 8.28 1.14
CA GLY A 117 6.30 8.90 -0.12
C GLY A 117 7.44 9.05 -1.11
N ASN A 118 8.69 9.14 -0.65
CA ASN A 118 9.87 9.35 -1.47
C ASN A 118 10.61 8.06 -1.86
N VAL A 119 10.07 6.91 -1.55
CA VAL A 119 10.60 5.62 -2.02
C VAL A 119 10.19 5.43 -3.48
N MET A 120 11.14 5.47 -4.39
CA MET A 120 10.91 5.46 -5.85
C MET A 120 11.48 4.18 -6.50
N ASP A 121 11.17 3.99 -7.77
CA ASP A 121 11.61 2.87 -8.60
C ASP A 121 11.26 1.49 -7.97
N ALA A 122 12.14 0.50 -8.09
CA ALA A 122 11.93 -0.84 -7.54
C ALA A 122 12.37 -0.98 -6.07
N TYR A 123 12.52 0.13 -5.34
CA TYR A 123 12.85 0.10 -3.92
C TYR A 123 11.61 -0.14 -3.07
N ASN A 124 11.84 -0.73 -1.90
CA ASN A 124 10.82 -1.01 -0.90
C ASN A 124 11.20 -0.35 0.42
N VAL A 125 10.20 -0.10 1.24
CA VAL A 125 10.36 0.33 2.61
C VAL A 125 9.41 -0.46 3.52
N VAL A 126 9.88 -0.81 4.70
CA VAL A 126 9.07 -1.26 5.82
C VAL A 126 9.24 -0.22 6.92
N GLU A 127 8.14 0.35 7.35
CA GLU A 127 8.09 1.27 8.48
C GLU A 127 7.44 0.55 9.67
N ILE A 128 8.07 0.66 10.82
CA ILE A 128 7.58 0.11 12.07
C ILE A 128 7.45 1.26 13.07
N THR A 129 6.25 1.48 13.56
CA THR A 129 5.99 2.43 14.65
C THR A 129 6.09 1.71 15.98
N CYS A 130 6.93 2.20 16.87
CA CYS A 130 7.23 1.63 18.17
C CYS A 130 6.94 2.63 19.28
N ASP A 131 6.57 2.14 20.46
CA ASP A 131 6.26 3.02 21.62
C ASP A 131 7.45 3.85 22.08
N TYR A 132 8.69 3.35 21.92
CA TYR A 132 9.89 3.99 22.44
C TYR A 132 10.85 4.53 21.38
N LEU A 133 10.81 3.98 20.15
CA LEU A 133 11.70 4.36 19.05
C LEU A 133 11.01 5.23 18.00
N GLU A 134 9.74 5.54 18.25
CA GLU A 134 8.88 6.20 17.25
C GLU A 134 8.86 5.40 15.94
N ASN A 135 9.33 5.97 14.84
CA ASN A 135 9.31 5.31 13.53
C ASN A 135 10.71 4.81 13.14
N VAL A 136 10.81 3.52 12.87
CA VAL A 136 12.00 2.88 12.32
C VAL A 136 11.71 2.42 10.89
N LEU A 137 12.61 2.75 9.94
CA LEU A 137 12.44 2.40 8.54
C LEU A 137 13.56 1.46 8.07
N PHE A 138 13.16 0.41 7.37
CA PHE A 138 14.06 -0.47 6.63
C PHE A 138 13.85 -0.21 5.14
N TYR A 139 14.88 0.31 4.48
CA TYR A 139 14.82 0.70 3.08
C TYR A 139 15.83 -0.10 2.26
N GLY A 140 15.40 -0.60 1.09
CA GLY A 140 16.29 -1.34 0.20
C GLY A 140 15.57 -1.97 -0.99
N LYS A 141 16.33 -2.71 -1.79
CA LYS A 141 15.77 -3.53 -2.87
C LYS A 141 15.12 -4.77 -2.28
N GLY A 142 13.86 -5.03 -2.60
CA GLY A 142 13.11 -6.21 -2.15
C GLY A 142 13.30 -7.44 -3.03
N ALA A 143 13.87 -7.30 -4.24
CA ALA A 143 14.09 -8.38 -5.20
C ALA A 143 15.39 -8.17 -5.99
N GLY A 144 15.84 -9.24 -6.65
CA GLY A 144 17.04 -9.25 -7.48
C GLY A 144 18.00 -10.38 -7.08
N ARG A 145 18.77 -10.87 -8.05
CA ARG A 145 19.62 -12.05 -7.91
C ARG A 145 20.47 -12.06 -6.63
N TYR A 146 21.20 -11.00 -6.37
CA TYR A 146 22.12 -10.93 -5.23
C TYR A 146 21.40 -10.69 -3.91
N VAL A 147 20.35 -9.87 -3.91
CA VAL A 147 19.56 -9.59 -2.71
C VAL A 147 18.88 -10.86 -2.21
N THR A 148 18.24 -11.61 -3.12
CA THR A 148 17.60 -12.89 -2.79
C THR A 148 18.63 -13.93 -2.35
N ALA A 149 19.75 -14.07 -3.07
CA ALA A 149 20.80 -15.01 -2.70
C ALA A 149 21.40 -14.69 -1.31
N SER A 150 21.58 -13.40 -0.99
CA SER A 150 22.08 -12.97 0.33
C SER A 150 21.14 -13.38 1.46
N ALA A 151 19.83 -13.21 1.29
CA ALA A 151 18.84 -13.62 2.28
C ALA A 151 18.83 -15.14 2.49
N VAL A 152 18.82 -15.92 1.39
CA VAL A 152 18.85 -17.40 1.45
C VAL A 152 20.12 -17.89 2.16
N VAL A 153 21.29 -17.35 1.81
CA VAL A 153 22.56 -17.73 2.45
C VAL A 153 22.57 -17.37 3.94
N ALA A 154 22.02 -16.20 4.30
CA ALA A 154 21.92 -15.80 5.70
C ALA A 154 21.04 -16.78 6.50
N ASP A 155 19.93 -17.23 5.95
CA ASP A 155 19.04 -18.19 6.61
C ASP A 155 19.66 -19.58 6.73
N ILE A 156 20.41 -20.03 5.71
CA ILE A 156 21.20 -21.29 5.77
C ILE A 156 22.22 -21.21 6.93
N ILE A 157 22.95 -20.10 7.04
CA ILE A 157 23.97 -19.92 8.09
C ILE A 157 23.31 -19.90 9.47
N LYS A 158 22.20 -19.19 9.65
CA LYS A 158 21.45 -19.15 10.92
C LYS A 158 20.98 -20.55 11.32
N THR A 159 20.37 -21.26 10.39
CA THR A 159 19.89 -22.63 10.62
C THR A 159 21.03 -23.58 10.99
N ALA A 160 22.16 -23.51 10.29
CA ALA A 160 23.35 -24.33 10.60
C ALA A 160 23.93 -24.04 11.99
N LYS A 161 23.87 -22.79 12.43
CA LYS A 161 24.28 -22.36 13.79
C LYS A 161 23.22 -22.66 14.86
N LYS A 162 22.06 -23.17 14.50
CA LYS A 162 20.87 -23.32 15.37
C LYS A 162 20.42 -21.98 16.01
N ASP A 163 20.77 -20.88 15.37
CA ASP A 163 20.34 -19.53 15.73
C ASP A 163 19.04 -19.21 14.98
N VAL A 164 18.01 -19.98 15.29
CA VAL A 164 16.67 -19.83 14.72
C VAL A 164 15.76 -19.29 15.82
N TRP A 165 15.09 -18.21 15.48
CA TRP A 165 14.08 -17.66 16.34
C TRP A 165 12.81 -18.50 16.18
N THR A 166 12.31 -19.05 17.27
CA THR A 166 11.05 -19.78 17.32
C THR A 166 10.02 -18.95 18.08
N HIS A 167 8.89 -18.73 17.47
CA HIS A 167 7.72 -18.20 18.15
C HIS A 167 6.81 -19.34 18.56
N ASP A 168 6.37 -19.31 19.80
CA ASP A 168 5.20 -20.07 20.23
C ASP A 168 3.97 -19.26 19.83
N TYR A 169 3.42 -19.55 18.66
CA TYR A 169 2.17 -18.96 18.20
C TYR A 169 1.01 -19.79 18.74
N ASP A 170 0.52 -19.45 19.92
CA ASP A 170 -0.47 -20.29 20.61
C ASP A 170 -1.92 -19.96 20.29
N TYR A 171 -2.17 -18.83 19.62
CA TYR A 171 -3.54 -18.38 19.37
C TYR A 171 -3.72 -17.72 18.00
N THR A 172 -4.98 -17.66 17.55
CA THR A 172 -5.37 -16.99 16.31
C THR A 172 -6.11 -15.70 16.67
N GLU A 173 -5.65 -14.60 16.10
CA GLU A 173 -6.30 -13.30 16.23
C GLU A 173 -7.34 -13.09 15.12
N ASP A 174 -8.43 -12.41 15.46
CA ASP A 174 -9.36 -11.92 14.45
C ASP A 174 -8.74 -10.78 13.64
N VAL A 175 -9.05 -10.77 12.34
CA VAL A 175 -8.59 -9.75 11.41
C VAL A 175 -9.75 -8.91 10.92
N TYR A 176 -9.57 -7.62 10.96
CA TYR A 176 -10.52 -6.61 10.50
C TYR A 176 -9.87 -5.72 9.44
N PRO A 177 -10.59 -5.30 8.40
CA PRO A 177 -10.09 -4.28 7.50
C PRO A 177 -9.94 -2.94 8.25
N ILE A 178 -8.93 -2.17 7.88
CA ILE A 178 -8.77 -0.80 8.38
C ILE A 178 -9.71 0.10 7.58
N THR A 179 -10.90 0.35 8.11
CA THR A 179 -11.97 1.04 7.39
C THR A 179 -12.05 2.53 7.68
N SER A 180 -11.64 2.94 8.89
CA SER A 180 -11.69 4.35 9.30
C SER A 180 -10.44 5.09 8.83
N SER A 181 -10.60 6.01 7.86
CA SER A 181 -9.50 6.79 7.26
C SER A 181 -10.02 8.10 6.66
N LYS A 182 -9.11 9.00 6.30
CA LYS A 182 -9.38 10.04 5.31
C LYS A 182 -9.26 9.42 3.90
N TYR A 183 -10.05 9.95 2.98
CA TYR A 183 -10.03 9.48 1.60
C TYR A 183 -9.89 10.65 0.63
N TYR A 184 -9.04 10.47 -0.36
CA TYR A 184 -9.09 11.19 -1.62
C TYR A 184 -10.25 10.64 -2.43
N VAL A 185 -11.13 11.51 -2.91
CA VAL A 185 -12.25 11.15 -3.78
C VAL A 185 -12.24 12.05 -5.00
N ARG A 186 -12.30 11.46 -6.20
CA ARG A 186 -12.43 12.17 -7.47
C ARG A 186 -13.72 11.79 -8.16
N SER A 187 -14.47 12.80 -8.61
CA SER A 187 -15.69 12.64 -9.42
C SER A 187 -15.81 13.76 -10.43
N GLU A 188 -16.45 13.48 -11.58
CA GLU A 188 -16.83 14.50 -12.57
C GLU A 188 -18.11 15.26 -12.19
N GLN A 189 -18.79 14.79 -11.15
CA GLN A 189 -19.99 15.46 -10.63
C GLN A 189 -19.74 15.92 -9.19
N PRO A 190 -20.31 17.06 -8.77
CA PRO A 190 -20.24 17.47 -7.37
C PRO A 190 -20.86 16.41 -6.46
N LEU A 191 -20.17 16.11 -5.37
CA LEU A 191 -20.59 15.15 -4.35
C LEU A 191 -20.99 15.86 -3.07
N ASN A 192 -21.96 15.30 -2.37
CA ASN A 192 -22.34 15.75 -1.04
C ASN A 192 -21.61 14.93 0.02
N LEU A 193 -20.35 15.29 0.29
CA LEU A 193 -19.47 14.64 1.27
C LEU A 193 -19.04 15.64 2.34
N ASN A 194 -18.76 15.12 3.54
CA ASN A 194 -17.98 15.88 4.52
C ASN A 194 -16.50 15.81 4.13
N TYR A 195 -15.82 16.94 4.08
CA TYR A 195 -14.44 17.02 3.64
C TYR A 195 -13.65 18.10 4.39
N ASP A 196 -12.36 17.83 4.58
CA ASP A 196 -11.39 18.82 5.06
C ASP A 196 -10.96 19.77 3.94
N GLU A 197 -10.79 19.24 2.72
CA GLU A 197 -10.28 19.98 1.58
C GLU A 197 -11.07 19.66 0.32
N TYR A 198 -11.28 20.69 -0.51
CA TYR A 198 -11.93 20.58 -1.80
C TYR A 198 -11.17 21.34 -2.88
N TYR A 199 -11.05 20.70 -4.03
CA TYR A 199 -10.40 21.28 -5.21
C TYR A 199 -11.24 21.00 -6.47
N SER A 200 -11.12 21.89 -7.45
CA SER A 200 -11.74 21.70 -8.77
C SER A 200 -10.67 21.88 -9.84
N PHE A 201 -10.54 20.90 -10.72
CA PHE A 201 -9.60 20.89 -11.83
C PHE A 201 -10.36 20.55 -13.14
N GLY A 202 -10.77 21.57 -13.88
CA GLY A 202 -11.64 21.41 -15.04
C GLY A 202 -13.00 20.89 -14.63
N GLU A 203 -13.38 19.71 -15.14
CA GLU A 203 -14.63 19.04 -14.78
C GLU A 203 -14.51 18.11 -13.55
N ASP A 204 -13.28 17.84 -13.10
CA ASP A 204 -13.05 16.96 -11.97
C ASP A 204 -13.16 17.72 -10.63
N HIS A 205 -13.91 17.15 -9.71
CA HIS A 205 -14.06 17.55 -8.31
C HIS A 205 -13.26 16.61 -7.43
N ILE A 206 -12.37 17.17 -6.62
CA ILE A 206 -11.48 16.43 -5.72
C ILE A 206 -11.79 16.78 -4.28
N TYR A 207 -11.96 15.76 -3.47
CA TYR A 207 -12.24 15.90 -2.04
C TYR A 207 -11.18 15.14 -1.25
N ILE A 208 -10.66 15.75 -0.19
CA ILE A 208 -10.01 15.04 0.91
C ILE A 208 -11.02 15.02 2.05
N THR A 209 -11.57 13.86 2.34
CA THR A 209 -12.64 13.74 3.33
C THR A 209 -12.13 13.97 4.75
N ASP A 210 -13.04 14.28 5.66
CA ASP A 210 -12.81 14.02 7.08
C ASP A 210 -12.52 12.52 7.28
N LYS A 211 -12.11 12.15 8.50
CA LYS A 211 -11.97 10.73 8.84
C LYS A 211 -13.36 10.08 8.89
N VAL A 212 -13.61 9.15 7.96
CA VAL A 212 -14.89 8.47 7.79
C VAL A 212 -14.70 6.95 7.72
N GLU A 213 -15.74 6.20 7.98
CA GLU A 213 -15.76 4.77 7.72
C GLU A 213 -15.95 4.50 6.22
N LEU A 214 -15.22 3.51 5.70
CA LEU A 214 -15.28 3.17 4.27
C LEU A 214 -16.70 2.86 3.80
N LYS A 215 -17.51 2.18 4.63
CA LYS A 215 -18.89 1.87 4.30
C LYS A 215 -19.73 3.13 4.08
N ASP A 216 -19.58 4.12 4.97
CA ASP A 216 -20.33 5.38 4.87
C ASP A 216 -19.91 6.15 3.60
N LEU A 217 -18.61 6.11 3.24
CA LEU A 217 -18.13 6.66 1.98
C LEU A 217 -18.73 5.91 0.77
N GLU A 218 -18.66 4.57 0.76
CA GLU A 218 -19.20 3.75 -0.33
C GLU A 218 -20.71 3.97 -0.49
N ASP A 219 -21.45 4.08 0.59
CA ASP A 219 -22.89 4.40 0.57
C ASP A 219 -23.16 5.80 -0.01
N ALA A 220 -22.33 6.78 0.30
CA ALA A 220 -22.44 8.14 -0.25
C ALA A 220 -22.08 8.21 -1.74
N LEU A 221 -21.22 7.31 -2.23
CA LEU A 221 -20.78 7.25 -3.63
C LEU A 221 -21.64 6.33 -4.52
N LYS A 222 -22.59 5.60 -3.94
CA LYS A 222 -23.31 4.50 -4.59
C LYS A 222 -23.93 4.86 -5.95
N ASP A 223 -24.45 6.07 -6.09
CA ASP A 223 -25.18 6.50 -7.29
C ASP A 223 -24.32 7.43 -8.18
N THR A 224 -23.06 7.67 -7.84
CA THR A 224 -22.19 8.58 -8.58
C THR A 224 -20.84 7.91 -8.86
N PRO A 225 -20.42 7.82 -10.13
CA PRO A 225 -19.11 7.30 -10.49
C PRO A 225 -18.00 8.14 -9.82
N ALA A 226 -17.23 7.52 -8.98
CA ALA A 226 -16.12 8.16 -8.29
C ALA A 226 -14.95 7.18 -8.09
N THR A 227 -13.75 7.74 -8.10
CA THR A 227 -12.52 7.01 -7.71
C THR A 227 -12.14 7.47 -6.32
N TYR A 228 -11.74 6.54 -5.46
CA TYR A 228 -11.26 6.91 -4.12
C TYR A 228 -10.04 6.09 -3.69
N PHE A 229 -9.18 6.72 -2.91
CA PHE A 229 -7.99 6.11 -2.30
C PHE A 229 -7.86 6.59 -0.87
N LYS A 230 -7.23 5.78 0.00
CA LYS A 230 -6.89 6.23 1.35
C LYS A 230 -5.91 7.39 1.32
N VAL A 231 -5.96 8.22 2.34
CA VAL A 231 -4.95 9.25 2.61
C VAL A 231 -4.25 8.88 3.91
N ARG A 232 -2.93 8.80 3.86
CA ARG A 232 -2.09 8.58 5.03
C ARG A 232 -2.08 9.84 5.89
N SER A 233 -2.45 9.67 7.16
CA SER A 233 -2.51 10.73 8.18
C SER A 233 -1.70 10.32 9.42
#